data_61c3e770c6b7bb9f6f0ff32cfc64a083
#
_entry.id   61c3e770c6b7bb9f6f0ff32cfc64a083
#
_cell.length_a   1.000
_cell.length_b   1.000
_cell.length_c   1.000
_cell.angle_alpha   90.00
_cell.angle_beta   90.00
_cell.angle_gamma   90.00
#
_symmetry.space_group_name_H-M   'P 1'
#
loop_
_entity.id
_entity.type
_entity.pdbx_description
1 polymer ?
#
loop_
_entity_poly.entity_id
_entity_poly.type
_entity_poly.pdbx_seq_one_letter_code
_entity_poly.pdbx_strand_id
1 'polypeptide(L)'
;MQKLMDFGGLESFAGLXFNLLRLPGRLVFCLLIAIICLFLPALNSRADTADEKEYAFQREKMVAEQIEARGIHDPQVLKAMRKVKRHQFVPEGLRAGAYGDHALPIGEGQTISQPYIVALMTAVVKPEPGMKVLEIGTGSGYQAAILAELCKSVYTIEIVDALGKRAGKLLAGLYKNVHVRIGDGYQGWPEEAPFDAILVTCAPTQVPRPLADQLEEGGRMVIPVGESWVQELVVLIKRKGRLDQHAIIPVRFVPMVDPRGKKY
;
A
#
# COMPACT_ATOMS: atom_id res chain seq x y z
N MET A 1 28.02 -49.37 12.05
CA MET A 1 28.77 -48.85 10.89
C MET A 1 28.77 -47.33 10.99
N GLN A 2 29.83 -46.76 11.45
CA GLN A 2 30.05 -45.36 11.76
C GLN A 2 30.61 -44.66 10.49
N LYS A 3 29.86 -43.69 9.93
CA LYS A 3 30.37 -42.86 8.84
C LYS A 3 31.18 -41.71 9.47
N LEU A 4 32.47 -41.72 9.24
CA LEU A 4 33.34 -40.60 9.59
C LEU A 4 32.98 -39.37 8.75
N MET A 5 32.73 -38.28 9.41
CA MET A 5 32.64 -36.96 8.77
C MET A 5 34.09 -36.49 8.45
N ASP A 6 34.29 -36.16 7.20
CA ASP A 6 35.54 -35.67 6.66
C ASP A 6 35.75 -34.19 7.05
N PHE A 7 36.70 -33.92 7.92
CA PHE A 7 37.09 -32.59 8.40
C PHE A 7 38.16 -31.92 7.53
N GLY A 8 38.16 -32.17 6.21
CA GLY A 8 39.16 -31.65 5.28
C GLY A 8 39.16 -30.13 5.06
N GLY A 9 38.22 -29.37 5.63
CA GLY A 9 38.13 -27.92 5.44
C GLY A 9 38.90 -27.04 6.43
N LEU A 10 39.23 -27.55 7.61
CA LEU A 10 39.84 -26.71 8.68
C LEU A 10 41.35 -26.49 8.49
N GLU A 11 42.06 -27.41 7.92
CA GLU A 11 43.53 -27.29 7.70
C GLU A 11 43.84 -26.26 6.60
N SER A 12 42.98 -26.10 5.62
CA SER A 12 43.13 -25.10 4.54
C SER A 12 43.02 -23.66 5.04
N PHE A 13 42.14 -23.40 6.02
CA PHE A 13 41.98 -22.07 6.63
C PHE A 13 43.16 -21.67 7.52
N ALA A 14 43.75 -22.58 8.24
CA ALA A 14 44.93 -22.31 9.10
C ALA A 14 46.16 -21.94 8.25
N GLY A 15 46.37 -22.58 7.11
CA GLY A 15 47.42 -22.26 6.15
C GLY A 15 47.29 -20.87 5.52
N LEU A 16 46.13 -20.48 5.26
CA LEU A 16 45.86 -19.14 4.75
C LEU A 16 46.16 -18.02 5.75
N UNK A 17 45.86 -18.34 6.82
CA UNK A 17 46.03 -17.46 7.71
C UNK A 17 47.34 -17.21 8.03
N PHE A 18 48.06 -18.15 8.17
CA PHE A 18 49.47 -18.05 8.53
C PHE A 18 50.32 -17.28 7.49
N ASN A 19 49.94 -17.37 6.25
CA ASN A 19 50.59 -16.64 5.17
C ASN A 19 50.19 -15.16 5.12
N LEU A 20 49.02 -14.78 5.59
CA LEU A 20 48.57 -13.39 5.70
C LEU A 20 49.38 -12.55 6.70
N LEU A 21 49.90 -13.20 7.76
CA LEU A 21 50.70 -12.54 8.81
C LEU A 21 52.12 -12.12 8.34
N ARG A 22 52.56 -12.57 7.18
CA ARG A 22 53.86 -12.21 6.61
C ARG A 22 53.83 -11.10 5.58
N LEU A 23 52.64 -10.57 5.24
CA LEU A 23 52.51 -9.48 4.27
C LEU A 23 52.68 -8.12 4.96
N PRO A 24 53.28 -7.12 4.28
CA PRO A 24 53.37 -5.79 4.86
C PRO A 24 51.96 -5.26 5.15
N GLY A 25 51.79 -4.57 6.29
CA GLY A 25 50.49 -4.19 6.85
C GLY A 25 49.50 -3.54 5.86
N ARG A 26 50.04 -2.83 4.88
CA ARG A 26 49.22 -2.21 3.80
C ARG A 26 48.55 -3.25 2.89
N LEU A 27 49.22 -4.38 2.63
CA LEU A 27 48.67 -5.44 1.77
C LEU A 27 47.61 -6.24 2.51
N VAL A 28 47.79 -6.49 3.81
CA VAL A 28 46.78 -7.16 4.67
C VAL A 28 45.50 -6.31 4.76
N PHE A 29 45.68 -4.98 4.90
CA PHE A 29 44.55 -4.05 4.97
C PHE A 29 43.74 -4.02 3.66
N CYS A 30 44.43 -3.96 2.50
CA CYS A 30 43.79 -4.00 1.18
C CYS A 30 43.07 -5.33 0.94
N LEU A 31 43.64 -6.46 1.35
CA LEU A 31 43.01 -7.78 1.24
C LEU A 31 41.76 -7.90 2.13
N LEU A 32 41.78 -7.36 3.34
CA LEU A 32 40.62 -7.32 4.24
C LEU A 32 39.50 -6.49 3.67
N ILE A 33 39.81 -5.31 3.11
CA ILE A 33 38.83 -4.46 2.44
C ILE A 33 38.25 -5.19 1.22
N ALA A 34 39.07 -5.84 0.40
CA ALA A 34 38.60 -6.59 -0.77
C ALA A 34 37.69 -7.75 -0.36
N ILE A 35 38.01 -8.46 0.70
CA ILE A 35 37.17 -9.54 1.25
C ILE A 35 35.83 -8.98 1.77
N ILE A 36 35.88 -7.87 2.51
CA ILE A 36 34.68 -7.19 3.01
C ILE A 36 33.80 -6.74 1.81
N CYS A 37 34.38 -6.12 0.80
CA CYS A 37 33.66 -5.67 -0.39
C CYS A 37 33.05 -6.83 -1.20
N LEU A 38 33.68 -8.00 -1.19
CA LEU A 38 33.16 -9.20 -1.86
C LEU A 38 32.01 -9.87 -1.11
N PHE A 39 32.06 -9.85 0.22
CA PHE A 39 31.08 -10.57 1.04
C PHE A 39 29.91 -9.70 1.54
N LEU A 40 30.08 -8.38 1.65
CA LEU A 40 28.99 -7.47 2.05
C LEU A 40 27.75 -7.58 1.15
N PRO A 41 27.88 -7.59 -0.20
CA PRO A 41 26.68 -7.73 -1.06
C PRO A 41 25.96 -9.06 -0.86
N ALA A 42 26.68 -10.14 -0.62
CA ALA A 42 26.07 -11.46 -0.41
C ALA A 42 25.31 -11.54 0.93
N LEU A 43 25.83 -10.87 1.97
CA LEU A 43 25.17 -10.80 3.27
C LEU A 43 23.89 -9.94 3.20
N ASN A 44 23.96 -8.80 2.52
CA ASN A 44 22.77 -7.93 2.32
C ASN A 44 21.69 -8.64 1.50
N SER A 45 22.08 -9.33 0.43
CA SER A 45 21.14 -10.07 -0.41
C SER A 45 20.42 -11.19 0.36
N ARG A 46 21.10 -11.86 1.28
CA ARG A 46 20.49 -12.89 2.15
C ARG A 46 19.51 -12.28 3.16
N ALA A 47 19.84 -11.15 3.75
CA ALA A 47 18.95 -10.43 4.67
C ALA A 47 17.69 -9.96 3.93
N ASP A 48 17.84 -9.34 2.75
CA ASP A 48 16.72 -8.89 1.92
C ASP A 48 15.76 -10.03 1.55
N THR A 49 16.31 -11.22 1.24
CA THR A 49 15.46 -12.38 0.89
C THR A 49 14.77 -12.97 2.13
N ALA A 50 15.38 -12.91 3.29
CA ALA A 50 14.76 -13.37 4.54
C ALA A 50 13.59 -12.45 4.92
N ASP A 51 13.79 -11.14 4.84
CA ASP A 51 12.75 -10.14 5.12
C ASP A 51 11.58 -10.28 4.15
N GLU A 52 11.84 -10.50 2.85
CA GLU A 52 10.77 -10.70 1.86
C GLU A 52 9.95 -11.96 2.14
N LYS A 53 10.56 -13.05 2.59
CA LYS A 53 9.84 -14.27 3.00
C LYS A 53 8.95 -14.02 4.21
N GLU A 54 9.47 -13.31 5.20
CA GLU A 54 8.71 -12.94 6.39
C GLU A 54 7.53 -12.03 6.03
N TYR A 55 7.74 -11.01 5.20
CA TYR A 55 6.65 -10.15 4.72
C TYR A 55 5.61 -10.94 3.90
N ALA A 56 6.04 -11.90 3.11
CA ALA A 56 5.13 -12.75 2.35
C ALA A 56 4.24 -13.59 3.29
N PHE A 57 4.83 -14.18 4.32
CA PHE A 57 4.11 -14.93 5.35
C PHE A 57 3.11 -14.03 6.09
N GLN A 58 3.54 -12.86 6.55
CA GLN A 58 2.67 -11.89 7.24
C GLN A 58 1.52 -11.43 6.35
N ARG A 59 1.77 -11.23 5.06
CA ARG A 59 0.74 -10.82 4.10
C ARG A 59 -0.32 -11.91 3.90
N GLU A 60 0.10 -13.18 3.79
CA GLU A 60 -0.83 -14.31 3.70
C GLU A 60 -1.69 -14.40 4.97
N LYS A 61 -1.07 -14.28 6.14
CA LYS A 61 -1.75 -14.28 7.43
C LYS A 61 -2.76 -13.11 7.54
N MET A 62 -2.35 -11.90 7.14
CA MET A 62 -3.21 -10.73 7.09
C MET A 62 -4.47 -11.01 6.25
N VAL A 63 -4.31 -11.58 5.05
CA VAL A 63 -5.46 -11.85 4.19
C VAL A 63 -6.36 -12.93 4.79
N ALA A 64 -5.79 -14.02 5.29
CA ALA A 64 -6.58 -15.13 5.85
C ALA A 64 -7.33 -14.73 7.12
N GLU A 65 -6.63 -14.09 8.07
CA GLU A 65 -7.16 -13.89 9.43
C GLU A 65 -7.90 -12.56 9.61
N GLN A 66 -7.46 -11.50 8.91
CA GLN A 66 -8.03 -10.17 9.10
C GLN A 66 -9.08 -9.81 8.05
N ILE A 67 -9.05 -10.45 6.87
CA ILE A 67 -9.89 -10.08 5.73
C ILE A 67 -10.89 -11.21 5.43
N GLU A 68 -10.40 -12.37 5.01
CA GLU A 68 -11.23 -13.50 4.60
C GLU A 68 -12.08 -14.03 5.78
N ALA A 69 -11.48 -14.21 6.96
CA ALA A 69 -12.17 -14.64 8.18
C ALA A 69 -13.24 -13.64 8.66
N ARG A 70 -13.21 -12.40 8.18
CA ARG A 70 -14.19 -11.36 8.52
C ARG A 70 -15.22 -11.13 7.40
N GLY A 71 -15.36 -12.09 6.48
CA GLY A 71 -16.46 -12.13 5.51
C GLY A 71 -16.18 -11.49 4.16
N ILE A 72 -14.95 -11.10 3.86
CA ILE A 72 -14.62 -10.63 2.51
C ILE A 72 -14.09 -11.83 1.71
N HIS A 73 -14.91 -12.30 0.78
CA HIS A 73 -14.64 -13.54 0.03
C HIS A 73 -14.45 -13.30 -1.48
N ASP A 74 -14.45 -12.06 -1.95
CA ASP A 74 -14.21 -11.75 -3.36
C ASP A 74 -12.80 -12.24 -3.74
N PRO A 75 -12.67 -13.24 -4.64
CA PRO A 75 -11.36 -13.83 -4.92
C PRO A 75 -10.39 -12.86 -5.61
N GLN A 76 -10.89 -11.89 -6.36
CA GLN A 76 -10.03 -10.91 -7.01
C GLN A 76 -9.49 -9.91 -5.98
N VAL A 77 -10.34 -9.48 -5.04
CA VAL A 77 -9.90 -8.60 -3.94
C VAL A 77 -8.86 -9.32 -3.08
N LEU A 78 -9.12 -10.57 -2.67
CA LEU A 78 -8.18 -11.35 -1.87
C LEU A 78 -6.84 -11.55 -2.62
N LYS A 79 -6.91 -11.80 -3.93
CA LYS A 79 -5.71 -11.93 -4.78
C LYS A 79 -4.90 -10.63 -4.83
N ALA A 80 -5.56 -9.49 -4.99
CA ALA A 80 -4.89 -8.18 -5.00
C ALA A 80 -4.24 -7.89 -3.65
N MET A 81 -4.94 -8.17 -2.54
CA MET A 81 -4.41 -7.98 -1.18
C MET A 81 -3.19 -8.89 -0.91
N ARG A 82 -3.16 -10.09 -1.49
CA ARG A 82 -1.99 -11.00 -1.43
C ARG A 82 -0.83 -10.52 -2.30
N LYS A 83 -1.12 -9.89 -3.43
CA LYS A 83 -0.10 -9.46 -4.41
C LYS A 83 0.61 -8.19 -3.99
N VAL A 84 -0.14 -7.17 -3.57
CA VAL A 84 0.42 -5.84 -3.28
C VAL A 84 1.21 -5.85 -1.97
N LYS A 85 2.48 -5.46 -2.04
CA LYS A 85 3.43 -5.49 -0.91
C LYS A 85 3.21 -4.26 -0.02
N ARG A 86 2.28 -4.35 0.94
CA ARG A 86 1.89 -3.22 1.81
C ARG A 86 3.08 -2.56 2.53
N HIS A 87 4.11 -3.34 2.91
CA HIS A 87 5.31 -2.79 3.57
C HIS A 87 6.06 -1.77 2.70
N GLN A 88 5.86 -1.77 1.38
CA GLN A 88 6.46 -0.75 0.49
C GLN A 88 5.75 0.61 0.56
N PHE A 89 4.55 0.65 1.15
CA PHE A 89 3.69 1.84 1.25
C PHE A 89 3.72 2.48 2.64
N VAL A 90 4.58 1.98 3.54
CA VAL A 90 4.76 2.54 4.89
C VAL A 90 6.21 3.02 5.07
N PRO A 91 6.45 3.99 5.97
CA PRO A 91 7.81 4.41 6.31
C PRO A 91 8.67 3.22 6.76
N GLU A 92 9.95 3.25 6.45
CA GLU A 92 10.87 2.16 6.71
C GLU A 92 10.82 1.64 8.16
N GLY A 93 10.85 2.55 9.12
CA GLY A 93 10.79 2.21 10.56
C GLY A 93 9.47 1.56 11.01
N LEU A 94 8.45 1.51 10.15
CA LEU A 94 7.14 0.91 10.46
C LEU A 94 6.85 -0.37 9.66
N ARG A 95 7.77 -0.78 8.79
CA ARG A 95 7.58 -1.94 7.90
C ARG A 95 7.30 -3.23 8.64
N ALA A 96 7.92 -3.43 9.80
CA ALA A 96 7.70 -4.62 10.63
C ALA A 96 6.23 -4.77 11.07
N GLY A 97 5.51 -3.65 11.23
CA GLY A 97 4.08 -3.62 11.59
C GLY A 97 3.14 -3.49 10.40
N ALA A 98 3.64 -3.51 9.16
CA ALA A 98 2.86 -3.17 7.97
C ALA A 98 1.62 -4.05 7.77
N TYR A 99 1.66 -5.29 8.24
CA TYR A 99 0.58 -6.27 8.06
C TYR A 99 -0.31 -6.44 9.29
N GLY A 100 -0.14 -5.56 10.31
CA GLY A 100 -1.01 -5.53 11.49
C GLY A 100 -2.41 -5.01 11.18
N ASP A 101 -3.40 -5.41 11.97
CA ASP A 101 -4.83 -5.08 11.77
C ASP A 101 -5.16 -3.67 12.28
N HIS A 102 -4.41 -2.68 11.81
CA HIS A 102 -4.59 -1.27 12.21
C HIS A 102 -4.04 -0.32 11.15
N ALA A 103 -4.43 0.95 11.26
CA ALA A 103 -3.87 2.04 10.47
C ALA A 103 -2.45 2.38 10.98
N LEU A 104 -1.59 2.88 10.08
CA LEU A 104 -0.22 3.31 10.43
C LEU A 104 0.04 4.73 9.93
N PRO A 105 0.81 5.53 10.69
CA PRO A 105 1.17 6.87 10.22
C PRO A 105 2.09 6.83 8.99
N ILE A 106 1.86 7.75 8.06
CA ILE A 106 2.66 7.88 6.83
C ILE A 106 3.29 9.28 6.71
N GLY A 107 3.26 10.05 7.78
CA GLY A 107 3.73 11.44 7.80
C GLY A 107 2.61 12.42 7.49
N GLU A 108 2.89 13.70 7.64
CA GLU A 108 1.96 14.81 7.33
C GLU A 108 0.62 14.70 8.08
N GLY A 109 0.59 14.06 9.25
CA GLY A 109 -0.64 13.83 10.00
C GLY A 109 -1.60 12.82 9.37
N GLN A 110 -1.16 12.08 8.34
CA GLN A 110 -1.99 11.13 7.58
C GLN A 110 -1.63 9.68 7.89
N THR A 111 -2.50 8.76 7.51
CA THR A 111 -2.33 7.32 7.77
C THR A 111 -2.62 6.49 6.53
N ILE A 112 -1.95 5.34 6.43
CA ILE A 112 -2.42 4.24 5.57
C ILE A 112 -3.52 3.50 6.33
N SER A 113 -4.66 3.28 5.70
CA SER A 113 -5.83 2.64 6.32
C SER A 113 -5.54 1.19 6.75
N GLN A 114 -6.26 0.72 7.78
CA GLN A 114 -6.26 -0.68 8.22
C GLN A 114 -6.50 -1.63 7.03
N PRO A 115 -5.78 -2.75 6.92
CA PRO A 115 -5.95 -3.67 5.78
C PRO A 115 -7.38 -4.12 5.53
N TYR A 116 -8.12 -4.45 6.60
CA TYR A 116 -9.53 -4.83 6.50
C TYR A 116 -10.37 -3.73 5.84
N ILE A 117 -10.16 -2.47 6.21
CA ILE A 117 -10.93 -1.33 5.66
C ILE A 117 -10.61 -1.16 4.16
N VAL A 118 -9.33 -1.28 3.76
CA VAL A 118 -8.93 -1.24 2.34
C VAL A 118 -9.67 -2.33 1.56
N ALA A 119 -9.65 -3.57 2.07
CA ALA A 119 -10.31 -4.70 1.41
C ALA A 119 -11.83 -4.52 1.36
N LEU A 120 -12.45 -4.06 2.46
CA LEU A 120 -13.90 -3.83 2.54
C LEU A 120 -14.34 -2.77 1.52
N MET A 121 -13.68 -1.61 1.50
CA MET A 121 -14.02 -0.54 0.56
C MET A 121 -13.86 -1.01 -0.89
N THR A 122 -12.79 -1.77 -1.16
CA THR A 122 -12.58 -2.35 -2.49
C THR A 122 -13.69 -3.33 -2.87
N ALA A 123 -14.05 -4.26 -1.97
CA ALA A 123 -15.09 -5.26 -2.24
C ALA A 123 -16.47 -4.60 -2.45
N VAL A 124 -16.79 -3.54 -1.71
CA VAL A 124 -18.08 -2.85 -1.77
C VAL A 124 -18.31 -2.17 -3.13
N VAL A 125 -17.27 -1.64 -3.76
CA VAL A 125 -17.43 -1.03 -5.09
C VAL A 125 -17.51 -2.09 -6.20
N LYS A 126 -17.24 -3.36 -5.90
CA LYS A 126 -17.30 -4.47 -6.86
C LYS A 126 -16.45 -4.19 -8.10
N PRO A 127 -15.12 -4.09 -7.96
CA PRO A 127 -14.27 -3.69 -9.07
C PRO A 127 -14.26 -4.74 -10.19
N GLU A 128 -14.21 -4.27 -11.43
CA GLU A 128 -14.13 -5.11 -12.63
C GLU A 128 -12.99 -4.64 -13.53
N PRO A 129 -12.37 -5.56 -14.32
CA PRO A 129 -11.19 -5.22 -15.13
C PRO A 129 -11.39 -4.09 -16.16
N GLY A 130 -12.62 -3.82 -16.56
CA GLY A 130 -12.94 -2.74 -17.51
C GLY A 130 -13.07 -1.36 -16.89
N MET A 131 -13.17 -1.27 -15.56
CA MET A 131 -13.55 -0.05 -14.85
C MET A 131 -12.48 1.03 -14.84
N LYS A 132 -12.96 2.28 -14.93
CA LYS A 132 -12.22 3.51 -14.63
C LYS A 132 -12.64 4.00 -13.24
N VAL A 133 -11.69 4.08 -12.33
CA VAL A 133 -11.97 4.34 -10.90
C VAL A 133 -11.30 5.64 -10.46
N LEU A 134 -12.00 6.41 -9.62
CA LEU A 134 -11.44 7.59 -8.95
C LEU A 134 -11.25 7.29 -7.47
N GLU A 135 -10.06 7.59 -6.95
CA GLU A 135 -9.75 7.58 -5.52
C GLU A 135 -9.50 9.01 -5.03
N ILE A 136 -10.07 9.37 -3.88
CA ILE A 136 -9.81 10.64 -3.21
C ILE A 136 -9.04 10.36 -1.92
N GLY A 137 -7.83 10.89 -1.83
CA GLY A 137 -6.90 10.65 -0.72
C GLY A 137 -5.87 9.57 -1.06
N THR A 138 -4.97 9.85 -2.00
CA THR A 138 -3.90 8.91 -2.40
C THR A 138 -3.09 8.41 -1.19
N GLY A 139 -2.76 9.33 -0.29
CA GLY A 139 -1.99 9.02 0.92
C GLY A 139 -0.66 8.32 0.60
N SER A 140 -0.55 7.07 1.03
CA SER A 140 0.61 6.22 0.72
C SER A 140 0.61 5.68 -0.71
N GLY A 141 -0.55 5.63 -1.37
CA GLY A 141 -0.76 4.96 -2.66
C GLY A 141 -1.20 3.50 -2.56
N TYR A 142 -1.41 2.98 -1.35
CA TYR A 142 -1.71 1.55 -1.17
C TYR A 142 -3.09 1.17 -1.73
N GLN A 143 -4.13 1.97 -1.44
CA GLN A 143 -5.47 1.72 -1.98
C GLN A 143 -5.47 1.85 -3.51
N ALA A 144 -4.76 2.84 -4.07
CA ALA A 144 -4.58 2.97 -5.52
C ALA A 144 -3.91 1.73 -6.12
N ALA A 145 -2.88 1.19 -5.44
CA ALA A 145 -2.19 -0.02 -5.89
C ALA A 145 -3.10 -1.25 -5.90
N ILE A 146 -3.96 -1.40 -4.88
CA ILE A 146 -4.97 -2.48 -4.84
C ILE A 146 -5.94 -2.34 -6.02
N LEU A 147 -6.46 -1.13 -6.25
CA LEU A 147 -7.37 -0.86 -7.37
C LEU A 147 -6.70 -1.10 -8.73
N ALA A 148 -5.40 -0.79 -8.85
CA ALA A 148 -4.65 -0.98 -10.09
C ALA A 148 -4.53 -2.46 -10.51
N GLU A 149 -4.58 -3.37 -9.54
CA GLU A 149 -4.59 -4.82 -9.81
C GLU A 149 -5.95 -5.32 -10.34
N LEU A 150 -7.00 -4.51 -10.19
CA LEU A 150 -8.39 -4.93 -10.39
C LEU A 150 -9.08 -4.19 -11.55
N CYS A 151 -8.61 -2.99 -11.88
CA CYS A 151 -9.32 -2.08 -12.77
C CYS A 151 -8.46 -1.67 -13.96
N LYS A 152 -9.11 -1.20 -15.02
CA LYS A 152 -8.45 -0.72 -16.24
C LYS A 152 -7.58 0.51 -15.96
N SER A 153 -8.12 1.49 -15.23
CA SER A 153 -7.41 2.72 -14.89
C SER A 153 -7.85 3.26 -13.55
N VAL A 154 -6.90 3.79 -12.80
CA VAL A 154 -7.10 4.40 -11.48
C VAL A 154 -6.62 5.84 -11.53
N TYR A 155 -7.50 6.76 -11.22
CA TYR A 155 -7.22 8.18 -11.03
C TYR A 155 -7.24 8.44 -9.54
N THR A 156 -6.21 9.09 -9.01
CA THR A 156 -6.14 9.32 -7.56
C THR A 156 -5.66 10.75 -7.27
N ILE A 157 -6.31 11.38 -6.29
CA ILE A 157 -6.05 12.78 -5.96
C ILE A 157 -5.55 12.90 -4.52
N GLU A 158 -4.48 13.67 -4.34
CA GLU A 158 -3.89 13.95 -3.02
C GLU A 158 -3.76 15.46 -2.82
N ILE A 159 -4.26 15.95 -1.69
CA ILE A 159 -4.18 17.38 -1.38
C ILE A 159 -2.83 17.75 -0.75
N VAL A 160 -2.17 16.79 -0.08
CA VAL A 160 -0.88 17.01 0.59
C VAL A 160 0.25 16.79 -0.43
N ASP A 161 0.87 17.86 -0.87
CA ASP A 161 1.88 17.86 -1.94
C ASP A 161 2.99 16.82 -1.70
N ALA A 162 3.54 16.76 -0.48
CA ALA A 162 4.64 15.84 -0.14
C ALA A 162 4.21 14.37 -0.28
N LEU A 163 2.97 14.04 0.14
CA LEU A 163 2.42 12.69 0.00
C LEU A 163 2.15 12.36 -1.48
N GLY A 164 1.51 13.27 -2.20
CA GLY A 164 1.21 13.08 -3.62
C GLY A 164 2.45 12.83 -4.46
N LYS A 165 3.53 13.58 -4.22
CA LYS A 165 4.83 13.39 -4.89
C LYS A 165 5.45 12.03 -4.56
N ARG A 166 5.45 11.65 -3.27
CA ARG A 166 6.02 10.39 -2.81
C ARG A 166 5.24 9.19 -3.37
N ALA A 167 3.92 9.21 -3.24
CA ALA A 167 3.05 8.15 -3.76
C ALA A 167 3.12 8.08 -5.30
N GLY A 168 3.12 9.23 -5.97
CA GLY A 168 3.22 9.30 -7.43
C GLY A 168 4.50 8.65 -7.96
N LYS A 169 5.64 8.95 -7.32
CA LYS A 169 6.92 8.32 -7.68
C LYS A 169 6.89 6.80 -7.49
N LEU A 170 6.36 6.33 -6.35
CA LEU A 170 6.26 4.90 -6.06
C LEU A 170 5.32 4.20 -7.05
N LEU A 171 4.12 4.75 -7.25
CA LEU A 171 3.11 4.16 -8.12
C LEU A 171 3.56 4.12 -9.58
N ALA A 172 4.21 5.17 -10.08
CA ALA A 172 4.74 5.21 -11.45
C ALA A 172 5.78 4.11 -11.72
N GLY A 173 6.50 3.70 -10.68
CA GLY A 173 7.45 2.58 -10.78
C GLY A 173 6.80 1.20 -10.77
N LEU A 174 5.55 1.10 -10.30
CA LEU A 174 4.86 -0.17 -10.10
C LEU A 174 3.69 -0.39 -11.09
N TYR A 175 2.98 0.66 -11.47
CA TYR A 175 1.71 0.58 -12.20
C TYR A 175 1.63 1.60 -13.33
N LYS A 176 1.36 1.16 -14.55
CA LYS A 176 1.17 2.04 -15.72
C LYS A 176 -0.24 2.59 -15.84
N ASN A 177 -1.18 2.01 -15.10
CA ASN A 177 -2.61 2.35 -15.14
C ASN A 177 -3.05 3.24 -13.97
N VAL A 178 -2.09 3.83 -13.22
CA VAL A 178 -2.41 4.76 -12.12
C VAL A 178 -1.98 6.18 -12.51
N HIS A 179 -2.92 7.12 -12.37
CA HIS A 179 -2.74 8.54 -12.66
C HIS A 179 -2.89 9.33 -11.36
N VAL A 180 -1.85 9.99 -10.92
CA VAL A 180 -1.84 10.74 -9.65
C VAL A 180 -1.92 12.24 -9.94
N ARG A 181 -2.87 12.92 -9.28
CA ARG A 181 -3.01 14.39 -9.31
C ARG A 181 -2.81 14.95 -7.90
N ILE A 182 -2.08 16.03 -7.79
CA ILE A 182 -2.00 16.82 -6.55
C ILE A 182 -3.05 17.93 -6.67
N GLY A 183 -4.00 17.97 -5.72
CA GLY A 183 -5.09 18.94 -5.78
C GLY A 183 -6.21 18.67 -4.78
N ASP A 184 -7.26 19.45 -4.92
CA ASP A 184 -8.45 19.38 -4.06
C ASP A 184 -9.35 18.21 -4.48
N GLY A 185 -9.36 17.15 -3.70
CA GLY A 185 -10.16 15.96 -3.96
C GLY A 185 -11.68 16.17 -3.90
N TYR A 186 -12.13 17.21 -3.21
CA TYR A 186 -13.56 17.55 -3.18
C TYR A 186 -14.11 17.79 -4.60
N GLN A 187 -13.30 18.38 -5.48
CA GLN A 187 -13.70 18.71 -6.85
C GLN A 187 -13.69 17.49 -7.78
N GLY A 188 -13.04 16.39 -7.36
CA GLY A 188 -12.88 15.23 -8.22
C GLY A 188 -11.95 15.51 -9.40
N TRP A 189 -12.22 14.82 -10.51
CA TRP A 189 -11.41 14.93 -11.74
C TRP A 189 -12.34 15.06 -12.96
N PRO A 190 -12.96 16.24 -13.16
CA PRO A 190 -13.99 16.41 -14.19
C PRO A 190 -13.56 16.05 -15.61
N GLU A 191 -12.27 16.31 -15.95
CA GLU A 191 -11.75 16.05 -17.30
C GLU A 191 -11.70 14.55 -17.65
N GLU A 192 -11.74 13.71 -16.62
CA GLU A 192 -11.69 12.25 -16.78
C GLU A 192 -13.04 11.57 -16.47
N ALA A 193 -14.02 12.34 -16.00
CA ALA A 193 -15.35 11.80 -15.71
C ALA A 193 -16.04 11.28 -16.99
N PRO A 194 -17.00 10.35 -16.88
CA PRO A 194 -17.48 9.74 -15.65
C PRO A 194 -16.60 8.57 -15.17
N PHE A 195 -16.79 8.17 -13.90
CA PHE A 195 -16.09 7.07 -13.26
C PHE A 195 -17.08 5.95 -12.91
N ASP A 196 -16.71 4.70 -13.20
CA ASP A 196 -17.50 3.52 -12.84
C ASP A 196 -17.59 3.33 -11.32
N ALA A 197 -16.53 3.71 -10.61
CA ALA A 197 -16.51 3.67 -9.14
C ALA A 197 -15.70 4.84 -8.57
N ILE A 198 -16.08 5.29 -7.37
CA ILE A 198 -15.36 6.32 -6.62
C ILE A 198 -15.09 5.80 -5.19
N LEU A 199 -13.83 5.83 -4.76
CA LEU A 199 -13.45 5.52 -3.38
C LEU A 199 -12.91 6.79 -2.71
N VAL A 200 -13.50 7.15 -1.57
CA VAL A 200 -13.05 8.32 -0.81
C VAL A 200 -12.44 7.84 0.51
N THR A 201 -11.16 8.11 0.71
CA THR A 201 -10.39 7.61 1.85
C THR A 201 -10.12 8.70 2.91
N CYS A 202 -10.93 9.74 2.91
CA CYS A 202 -11.01 10.81 3.91
C CYS A 202 -12.47 11.16 4.13
N ALA A 203 -12.82 11.72 5.28
CA ALA A 203 -14.22 11.91 5.66
C ALA A 203 -14.68 13.37 5.51
N PRO A 204 -15.54 13.68 4.52
CA PRO A 204 -16.29 14.93 4.53
C PRO A 204 -17.49 14.82 5.47
N THR A 205 -18.09 15.97 5.84
CA THR A 205 -19.31 15.98 6.65
C THR A 205 -20.52 15.52 5.85
N GLN A 206 -20.51 15.73 4.53
CA GLN A 206 -21.56 15.32 3.59
C GLN A 206 -20.94 14.85 2.29
N VAL A 207 -21.69 14.07 1.51
CA VAL A 207 -21.24 13.60 0.19
C VAL A 207 -20.96 14.78 -0.74
N PRO A 208 -19.73 14.92 -1.26
CA PRO A 208 -19.45 16.04 -2.19
C PRO A 208 -20.24 15.91 -3.48
N ARG A 209 -20.98 16.97 -3.81
CA ARG A 209 -21.78 16.98 -5.04
C ARG A 209 -20.94 16.79 -6.30
N PRO A 210 -19.74 17.42 -6.44
CA PRO A 210 -18.93 17.17 -7.63
C PRO A 210 -18.58 15.70 -7.85
N LEU A 211 -18.37 14.92 -6.78
CA LEU A 211 -18.09 13.48 -6.90
C LEU A 211 -19.34 12.71 -7.33
N ALA A 212 -20.51 13.07 -6.76
CA ALA A 212 -21.78 12.47 -7.14
C ALA A 212 -22.10 12.68 -8.64
N ASP A 213 -21.82 13.89 -9.13
CA ASP A 213 -22.06 14.24 -10.53
C ASP A 213 -21.12 13.44 -11.46
N GLN A 214 -19.87 13.17 -11.03
CA GLN A 214 -18.85 12.44 -11.80
C GLN A 214 -19.00 10.90 -11.75
N LEU A 215 -19.87 10.38 -10.88
CA LEU A 215 -20.14 8.94 -10.83
C LEU A 215 -21.01 8.51 -12.03
N GLU A 216 -20.66 7.41 -12.70
CA GLU A 216 -21.43 6.86 -13.83
C GLU A 216 -22.79 6.33 -13.35
N GLU A 217 -23.76 6.28 -14.24
CA GLU A 217 -25.06 5.62 -13.98
C GLU A 217 -24.82 4.13 -13.74
N GLY A 218 -25.34 3.59 -12.64
CA GLY A 218 -25.06 2.24 -12.17
C GLY A 218 -23.80 2.14 -11.30
N GLY A 219 -22.97 3.19 -11.30
CA GLY A 219 -21.71 3.25 -10.57
C GLY A 219 -21.87 3.25 -9.06
N ARG A 220 -20.79 2.95 -8.35
CA ARG A 220 -20.74 2.87 -6.88
C ARG A 220 -19.72 3.84 -6.32
N MET A 221 -20.13 4.58 -5.27
CA MET A 221 -19.19 5.39 -4.48
C MET A 221 -19.16 4.83 -3.06
N VAL A 222 -17.96 4.56 -2.53
CA VAL A 222 -17.78 4.23 -1.11
C VAL A 222 -17.05 5.39 -0.43
N ILE A 223 -17.61 5.88 0.66
CA ILE A 223 -17.17 7.11 1.31
C ILE A 223 -17.50 7.09 2.80
N PRO A 224 -16.55 7.45 3.69
CA PRO A 224 -16.89 7.73 5.08
C PRO A 224 -17.53 9.12 5.17
N VAL A 225 -18.67 9.25 5.84
CA VAL A 225 -19.38 10.52 5.98
C VAL A 225 -19.68 10.80 7.45
N GLY A 226 -19.50 12.02 7.87
CA GLY A 226 -19.89 12.44 9.22
C GLY A 226 -18.87 13.32 9.91
N GLU A 227 -19.23 13.75 11.12
CA GLU A 227 -18.37 14.56 11.97
C GLU A 227 -17.21 13.73 12.55
N SER A 228 -16.15 14.40 13.00
CA SER A 228 -14.89 13.77 13.42
C SER A 228 -15.03 12.58 14.39
N TRP A 229 -16.09 12.56 15.18
CA TRP A 229 -16.29 11.54 16.20
C TRP A 229 -17.34 10.48 15.83
N VAL A 230 -18.16 10.76 14.81
CA VAL A 230 -19.26 9.88 14.37
C VAL A 230 -19.23 9.83 12.85
N GLN A 231 -18.49 8.88 12.30
CA GLN A 231 -18.43 8.66 10.86
C GLN A 231 -18.98 7.28 10.51
N GLU A 232 -19.69 7.21 9.43
CA GLU A 232 -20.22 5.98 8.90
C GLU A 232 -19.69 5.75 7.49
N LEU A 233 -19.15 4.59 7.24
CA LEU A 233 -18.80 4.19 5.88
C LEU A 233 -20.10 3.85 5.16
N VAL A 234 -20.35 4.54 4.04
CA VAL A 234 -21.54 4.32 3.26
C VAL A 234 -21.19 3.94 1.83
N VAL A 235 -22.07 3.17 1.18
CA VAL A 235 -22.03 2.98 -0.27
C VAL A 235 -23.21 3.72 -0.89
N LEU A 236 -22.92 4.46 -1.95
CA LEU A 236 -23.94 5.13 -2.77
C LEU A 236 -23.94 4.46 -4.14
N ILE A 237 -25.15 4.16 -4.65
CA ILE A 237 -25.33 3.58 -5.97
C ILE A 237 -26.13 4.57 -6.80
N LYS A 238 -25.60 4.99 -7.95
CA LYS A 238 -26.31 5.95 -8.84
C LYS A 238 -27.35 5.20 -9.65
N ARG A 239 -28.63 5.61 -9.53
CA ARG A 239 -29.75 5.02 -10.25
C ARG A 239 -30.71 6.10 -10.71
N LYS A 240 -30.89 6.22 -12.01
CA LYS A 240 -31.78 7.25 -12.63
C LYS A 240 -31.42 8.66 -12.15
N GLY A 241 -30.10 8.93 -12.10
CA GLY A 241 -29.57 10.22 -11.69
C GLY A 241 -29.59 10.49 -10.18
N ARG A 242 -30.09 9.57 -9.37
CA ARG A 242 -30.15 9.69 -7.88
C ARG A 242 -29.15 8.76 -7.21
N LEU A 243 -28.76 9.08 -6.00
CA LEU A 243 -27.88 8.27 -5.18
C LEU A 243 -28.70 7.51 -4.13
N ASP A 244 -28.71 6.19 -4.23
CA ASP A 244 -29.27 5.30 -3.19
C ASP A 244 -28.16 5.01 -2.19
N GLN A 245 -28.30 5.52 -0.96
CA GLN A 245 -27.28 5.39 0.09
C GLN A 245 -27.60 4.25 1.04
N HIS A 246 -26.56 3.43 1.35
CA HIS A 246 -26.66 2.33 2.32
C HIS A 246 -25.47 2.40 3.28
N ALA A 247 -25.77 2.34 4.58
CA ALA A 247 -24.77 2.28 5.64
C ALA A 247 -24.08 0.92 5.64
N ILE A 248 -22.79 0.89 5.95
CA ILE A 248 -21.98 -0.33 6.01
C ILE A 248 -21.52 -0.58 7.45
N ILE A 249 -20.62 0.26 7.97
CA ILE A 249 -20.08 0.13 9.34
C ILE A 249 -19.65 1.52 9.87
N PRO A 250 -19.62 1.72 11.18
CA PRO A 250 -18.95 2.87 11.77
C PRO A 250 -17.45 2.81 11.51
N VAL A 251 -16.84 3.97 11.23
CA VAL A 251 -15.41 4.08 10.89
C VAL A 251 -14.80 5.34 11.49
N ARG A 252 -13.48 5.45 11.34
CA ARG A 252 -12.75 6.66 11.70
C ARG A 252 -11.68 6.95 10.66
N PHE A 253 -11.88 8.02 9.90
CA PHE A 253 -10.97 8.51 8.88
C PHE A 253 -10.49 9.92 9.21
N VAL A 254 -9.37 10.31 8.63
CA VAL A 254 -8.91 11.69 8.62
C VAL A 254 -9.95 12.56 7.88
N PRO A 255 -10.14 13.82 8.28
CA PRO A 255 -11.14 14.67 7.61
C PRO A 255 -10.75 15.00 6.17
N MET A 256 -11.74 15.16 5.31
CA MET A 256 -11.56 15.81 4.01
C MET A 256 -11.39 17.31 4.24
N VAL A 257 -10.34 17.89 3.67
CA VAL A 257 -10.02 19.32 3.87
C VAL A 257 -9.85 20.06 2.55
N ASP A 258 -10.07 21.37 2.59
CA ASP A 258 -9.81 22.28 1.47
C ASP A 258 -8.30 22.65 1.43
N PRO A 259 -7.81 23.35 0.39
CA PRO A 259 -6.39 23.74 0.31
C PRO A 259 -5.88 24.63 1.46
N ARG A 260 -6.77 25.19 2.26
CA ARG A 260 -6.43 25.99 3.45
C ARG A 260 -6.49 25.16 4.74
N GLY A 261 -6.78 23.85 4.63
CA GLY A 261 -6.89 22.93 5.76
C GLY A 261 -8.22 22.96 6.49
N LYS A 262 -9.22 23.67 5.96
CA LYS A 262 -10.57 23.71 6.55
C LYS A 262 -11.35 22.45 6.12
N LYS A 263 -12.07 21.85 7.06
CA LYS A 263 -12.91 20.68 6.78
C LYS A 263 -14.09 21.03 5.88
N TYR A 264 -14.40 20.09 4.96
CA TYR A 264 -15.60 20.12 4.15
C TYR A 264 -16.79 19.54 4.90
#